data_3c3329f38c0265a8a84cbd2eda6dac6a
#
_entry.id   3c3329f38c0265a8a84cbd2eda6dac6a
#
_cell.length_a   1.000
_cell.length_b   1.000
_cell.length_c   1.000
_cell.angle_alpha   90.00
_cell.angle_beta   90.00
_cell.angle_gamma   90.00
#
_symmetry.space_group_name_H-M   'P 1'
#
loop_
_entity.id
_entity.type
_entity.pdbx_description
1 polymer ?
#
loop_
_entity_poly.entity_id
_entity_poly.type
_entity_poly.pdbx_seq_one_letter_code
_entity_poly.pdbx_strand_id
1 'polypeptide(L)'
;MARGTAEPGNFLFLNQPARIRAWAALLGQTRMAEPTRQHYLKNVAQFLDYLSETPPAACQLSSTALVLIRREVRALIRGIRRRVVVHEVRTKQAKESRLIPKASLVRCHRTAGRKIPALLDSLESNPSTRQQWRFYGFLTGYLTSISGHRCGVFQNLTIQEVEEASRSPDESAYVINITTHKTNRAFGAAQLSLNREEYSWFRRFLALRAGLPGGSQATYFFFTSRASPCRTLNKYFQSAWLSMGLPGKPTFTDVRTAIATHAKNAHSSEDRRKVAQFMCHDTSTSDKFYALHLGPLQARERRRLFERALVEEEEEEDGEAAGTESPPRKGRKRTETSVSPLVKITFSLAWTAERVALANCPLCVSFPGGNQQEDAAMAPCQGEKPGRSPARTNRRL
;
A
#
# COMPACT_ATOMS: atom_id res chain seq x y z
N MET A 1 25.76 -1.56 -13.40
CA MET A 1 27.17 -1.67 -12.96
C MET A 1 27.97 -2.71 -13.76
N ALA A 2 27.42 -3.88 -14.03
CA ALA A 2 28.13 -4.96 -14.74
C ALA A 2 28.29 -4.80 -16.28
N ARG A 3 27.67 -3.81 -16.91
CA ARG A 3 27.78 -3.59 -18.38
C ARG A 3 29.21 -3.42 -18.82
N GLY A 4 29.62 -4.16 -19.86
CA GLY A 4 30.99 -4.14 -20.38
C GLY A 4 32.00 -4.94 -19.55
N THR A 5 31.55 -5.80 -18.64
CA THR A 5 32.41 -6.71 -17.87
C THR A 5 32.40 -8.08 -18.54
N ALA A 6 33.58 -8.61 -18.86
CA ALA A 6 33.74 -9.92 -19.54
C ALA A 6 33.25 -11.08 -18.65
N GLU A 7 33.51 -11.01 -17.35
CA GLU A 7 33.13 -12.02 -16.35
C GLU A 7 32.37 -11.42 -15.19
N PRO A 8 31.08 -11.16 -15.36
CA PRO A 8 30.28 -10.54 -14.29
C PRO A 8 30.11 -11.42 -13.03
N GLY A 9 30.29 -12.74 -13.16
CA GLY A 9 30.17 -13.71 -12.07
C GLY A 9 31.30 -13.64 -11.04
N ASN A 10 32.48 -13.09 -11.37
CA ASN A 10 33.55 -12.90 -10.42
C ASN A 10 33.40 -11.68 -9.50
N PHE A 11 32.46 -10.80 -9.79
CA PHE A 11 32.12 -9.58 -9.05
C PHE A 11 33.21 -8.50 -8.92
N LEU A 12 34.35 -8.66 -9.58
CA LEU A 12 35.49 -7.70 -9.53
C LEU A 12 35.09 -6.30 -10.01
N PHE A 13 34.06 -6.16 -10.87
CA PHE A 13 33.54 -4.87 -11.31
C PHE A 13 32.97 -4.02 -10.13
N LEU A 14 32.63 -4.65 -9.00
CA LEU A 14 32.21 -3.94 -7.78
C LEU A 14 33.40 -3.31 -7.04
N ASN A 15 34.61 -3.80 -7.23
CA ASN A 15 35.81 -3.23 -6.61
C ASN A 15 36.29 -1.93 -7.30
N GLN A 16 35.32 -1.10 -7.69
CA GLN A 16 35.51 0.19 -8.33
C GLN A 16 34.55 1.23 -7.71
N PRO A 17 34.93 1.88 -6.59
CA PRO A 17 34.09 2.86 -5.91
C PRO A 17 33.59 4.00 -6.81
N ALA A 18 34.44 4.45 -7.75
CA ALA A 18 34.06 5.45 -8.75
C ALA A 18 32.87 5.01 -9.61
N ARG A 19 32.85 3.74 -10.02
CA ARG A 19 31.74 3.15 -10.81
C ARG A 19 30.44 3.08 -10.00
N ILE A 20 30.54 2.81 -8.71
CA ILE A 20 29.39 2.79 -7.79
C ILE A 20 28.84 4.22 -7.61
N ARG A 21 29.70 5.21 -7.43
CA ARG A 21 29.33 6.63 -7.37
C ARG A 21 28.67 7.11 -8.67
N ALA A 22 29.25 6.77 -9.81
CA ALA A 22 28.69 7.13 -11.12
C ALA A 22 27.29 6.50 -11.32
N TRP A 23 27.11 5.24 -10.94
CA TRP A 23 25.79 4.59 -10.99
C TRP A 23 24.78 5.28 -10.07
N ALA A 24 25.17 5.61 -8.84
CA ALA A 24 24.30 6.35 -7.91
C ALA A 24 23.95 7.75 -8.43
N ALA A 25 24.89 8.42 -9.11
CA ALA A 25 24.63 9.70 -9.76
C ALA A 25 23.65 9.55 -10.93
N LEU A 26 23.79 8.49 -11.77
CA LEU A 26 22.82 8.17 -12.83
C LEU A 26 21.41 7.93 -12.28
N LEU A 27 21.28 7.19 -11.15
CA LEU A 27 20.00 7.09 -10.46
C LEU A 27 19.47 8.47 -10.06
N GLY A 28 20.35 9.42 -9.76
CA GLY A 28 20.01 10.80 -9.43
C GLY A 28 19.42 11.59 -10.58
N GLN A 29 19.81 11.29 -11.80
CA GLN A 29 19.32 11.93 -13.02
C GLN A 29 17.98 11.35 -13.50
N THR A 30 17.57 10.22 -12.95
CA THR A 30 16.26 9.61 -13.27
C THR A 30 15.12 10.37 -12.56
N ARG A 31 13.90 10.23 -13.09
CA ARG A 31 12.69 10.79 -12.46
C ARG A 31 12.19 9.96 -11.26
N MET A 32 13.01 9.05 -10.73
CA MET A 32 12.64 8.21 -9.58
C MET A 32 12.55 9.03 -8.29
N ALA A 33 11.57 8.70 -7.45
CA ALA A 33 11.43 9.29 -6.11
C ALA A 33 12.64 8.93 -5.23
N GLU A 34 13.04 9.84 -4.33
CA GLU A 34 14.18 9.63 -3.42
C GLU A 34 14.09 8.35 -2.58
N PRO A 35 12.92 7.94 -2.02
CA PRO A 35 12.79 6.65 -1.35
C PRO A 35 13.09 5.45 -2.27
N THR A 36 12.67 5.51 -3.53
CA THR A 36 12.95 4.45 -4.52
C THR A 36 14.46 4.34 -4.76
N ARG A 37 15.15 5.46 -4.95
CA ARG A 37 16.61 5.51 -5.08
C ARG A 37 17.32 4.93 -3.86
N GLN A 38 16.82 5.27 -2.66
CA GLN A 38 17.34 4.69 -1.42
C GLN A 38 17.17 3.17 -1.37
N HIS A 39 16.03 2.64 -1.86
CA HIS A 39 15.81 1.19 -1.94
C HIS A 39 16.81 0.49 -2.85
N TYR A 40 17.12 1.07 -4.02
CA TYR A 40 18.16 0.50 -4.89
C TYR A 40 19.52 0.42 -4.20
N LEU A 41 19.93 1.48 -3.50
CA LEU A 41 21.18 1.49 -2.72
C LEU A 41 21.15 0.46 -1.58
N LYS A 42 20.03 0.34 -0.87
CA LYS A 42 19.85 -0.66 0.20
C LYS A 42 19.92 -2.09 -0.35
N ASN A 43 19.33 -2.36 -1.51
CA ASN A 43 19.41 -3.68 -2.13
C ASN A 43 20.87 -4.03 -2.51
N VAL A 44 21.64 -3.06 -2.98
CA VAL A 44 23.08 -3.27 -3.22
C VAL A 44 23.82 -3.53 -1.90
N ALA A 45 23.51 -2.81 -0.83
CA ALA A 45 24.10 -3.07 0.48
C ALA A 45 23.79 -4.49 0.99
N GLN A 46 22.53 -4.93 0.89
CA GLN A 46 22.12 -6.29 1.25
C GLN A 46 22.83 -7.36 0.40
N PHE A 47 23.00 -7.10 -0.89
CA PHE A 47 23.73 -8.00 -1.76
C PHE A 47 25.22 -8.12 -1.37
N LEU A 48 25.84 -7.01 -0.97
CA LEU A 48 27.22 -7.02 -0.45
C LEU A 48 27.34 -7.72 0.91
N ASP A 49 26.30 -7.62 1.76
CA ASP A 49 26.23 -8.39 3.00
C ASP A 49 26.15 -9.90 2.70
N TYR A 50 25.32 -10.31 1.72
CA TYR A 50 25.25 -11.70 1.26
C TYR A 50 26.60 -12.19 0.70
N LEU A 51 27.28 -11.42 -0.16
CA LEU A 51 28.59 -11.79 -0.68
C LEU A 51 29.65 -11.93 0.41
N SER A 52 29.52 -11.19 1.51
CA SER A 52 30.43 -11.27 2.66
C SER A 52 30.19 -12.51 3.53
N GLU A 53 28.92 -12.93 3.67
CA GLU A 53 28.51 -14.03 4.53
C GLU A 53 28.50 -15.38 3.82
N THR A 54 28.17 -15.38 2.51
CA THR A 54 27.99 -16.58 1.70
C THR A 54 28.54 -16.36 0.29
N PRO A 55 29.87 -16.18 0.16
CA PRO A 55 30.45 -15.89 -1.15
C PRO A 55 30.26 -17.08 -2.12
N PRO A 56 29.73 -16.83 -3.35
CA PRO A 56 29.74 -17.83 -4.40
C PRO A 56 31.18 -18.24 -4.77
N ALA A 57 31.36 -19.50 -5.20
CA ALA A 57 32.69 -20.01 -5.58
C ALA A 57 33.39 -19.16 -6.65
N ALA A 58 32.66 -18.53 -7.55
CA ALA A 58 33.18 -17.62 -8.57
C ALA A 58 33.56 -16.23 -8.03
N CYS A 59 33.24 -15.88 -6.80
CA CYS A 59 33.50 -14.55 -6.24
C CYS A 59 35.01 -14.37 -5.97
N GLN A 60 35.61 -13.38 -6.64
CA GLN A 60 37.02 -13.05 -6.49
C GLN A 60 37.25 -11.78 -5.64
N LEU A 61 36.23 -11.26 -4.99
CA LEU A 61 36.36 -10.11 -4.09
C LEU A 61 36.97 -10.52 -2.75
N SER A 62 38.02 -9.83 -2.34
CA SER A 62 38.57 -9.99 -0.98
C SER A 62 37.65 -9.44 0.08
N SER A 63 37.70 -9.96 1.31
CA SER A 63 36.95 -9.43 2.46
C SER A 63 37.20 -7.95 2.68
N THR A 64 38.45 -7.50 2.53
CA THR A 64 38.82 -6.07 2.64
C THR A 64 38.14 -5.23 1.56
N ALA A 65 38.10 -5.70 0.30
CA ALA A 65 37.41 -5.00 -0.79
C ALA A 65 35.89 -4.89 -0.47
N LEU A 66 35.26 -5.97 0.00
CA LEU A 66 33.85 -5.97 0.39
C LEU A 66 33.55 -4.94 1.50
N VAL A 67 34.41 -4.84 2.51
CA VAL A 67 34.26 -3.85 3.60
C VAL A 67 34.31 -2.42 3.03
N LEU A 68 35.29 -2.13 2.15
CA LEU A 68 35.42 -0.80 1.54
C LEU A 68 34.22 -0.44 0.66
N ILE A 69 33.75 -1.37 -0.17
CA ILE A 69 32.57 -1.19 -1.02
C ILE A 69 31.32 -0.95 -0.16
N ARG A 70 31.12 -1.74 0.89
CA ARG A 70 29.99 -1.56 1.84
C ARG A 70 30.03 -0.19 2.50
N ARG A 71 31.20 0.29 2.92
CA ARG A 71 31.39 1.64 3.50
C ARG A 71 30.96 2.71 2.51
N GLU A 72 31.34 2.59 1.25
CA GLU A 72 30.98 3.51 0.17
C GLU A 72 29.45 3.54 -0.05
N VAL A 73 28.82 2.39 -0.21
CA VAL A 73 27.36 2.30 -0.42
C VAL A 73 26.60 2.87 0.78
N ARG A 74 27.06 2.60 2.00
CA ARG A 74 26.47 3.20 3.22
C ARG A 74 26.63 4.72 3.27
N ALA A 75 27.75 5.25 2.78
CA ALA A 75 27.96 6.70 2.67
C ALA A 75 26.97 7.32 1.66
N LEU A 76 26.75 6.69 0.51
CA LEU A 76 25.73 7.12 -0.46
C LEU A 76 24.32 7.10 0.11
N ILE A 77 23.95 6.06 0.87
CA ILE A 77 22.65 5.97 1.55
C ILE A 77 22.48 7.13 2.56
N ARG A 78 23.53 7.45 3.35
CA ARG A 78 23.50 8.59 4.28
C ARG A 78 23.33 9.92 3.54
N GLY A 79 24.03 10.10 2.42
CA GLY A 79 23.97 11.32 1.61
C GLY A 79 22.59 11.68 1.05
N ILE A 80 21.72 10.68 0.82
CA ILE A 80 20.36 10.94 0.32
C ILE A 80 19.30 10.97 1.43
N ARG A 81 19.64 10.64 2.68
CA ARG A 81 18.67 10.49 3.79
C ARG A 81 17.82 11.74 4.00
N ARG A 82 18.43 12.93 4.00
CA ARG A 82 17.69 14.21 4.17
C ARG A 82 16.65 14.41 3.07
N ARG A 83 17.01 14.11 1.80
CA ARG A 83 16.07 14.22 0.66
C ARG A 83 14.92 13.26 0.78
N VAL A 84 15.16 12.04 1.28
CA VAL A 84 14.11 11.05 1.56
C VAL A 84 13.14 11.59 2.61
N VAL A 85 13.63 12.13 3.71
CA VAL A 85 12.78 12.74 4.77
C VAL A 85 11.94 13.88 4.20
N VAL A 86 12.54 14.79 3.44
CA VAL A 86 11.81 15.91 2.80
C VAL A 86 10.72 15.37 1.84
N HIS A 87 11.03 14.32 1.07
CA HIS A 87 10.05 13.68 0.19
C HIS A 87 8.88 13.06 0.99
N GLU A 88 9.18 12.38 2.10
CA GLU A 88 8.16 11.77 2.97
C GLU A 88 7.24 12.84 3.57
N VAL A 89 7.81 13.97 4.05
CA VAL A 89 7.01 15.10 4.56
C VAL A 89 6.09 15.67 3.48
N ARG A 90 6.62 15.96 2.29
CA ARG A 90 5.81 16.45 1.16
C ARG A 90 4.70 15.47 0.76
N THR A 91 5.01 14.17 0.76
CA THR A 91 4.02 13.13 0.47
C THR A 91 2.92 13.11 1.53
N LYS A 92 3.27 13.30 2.80
CA LYS A 92 2.31 13.37 3.90
C LYS A 92 1.40 14.59 3.78
N GLN A 93 1.96 15.76 3.50
CA GLN A 93 1.20 16.99 3.22
C GLN A 93 0.26 16.85 2.02
N ALA A 94 0.73 16.23 0.92
CA ALA A 94 -0.10 15.97 -0.25
C ALA A 94 -1.23 14.95 0.03
N LYS A 95 -1.07 14.02 0.96
CA LYS A 95 -2.16 13.16 1.44
C LYS A 95 -3.16 13.92 2.28
N GLU A 96 -2.70 14.85 3.10
CA GLU A 96 -3.53 15.68 3.96
C GLU A 96 -4.45 16.59 3.14
N SER A 97 -3.93 17.25 2.09
CA SER A 97 -4.74 18.08 1.19
C SER A 97 -5.80 17.28 0.40
N ARG A 98 -5.66 15.95 0.33
CA ARG A 98 -6.61 15.04 -0.33
C ARG A 98 -7.38 14.17 0.65
N LEU A 99 -7.35 14.49 1.94
CA LEU A 99 -8.04 13.72 2.95
C LEU A 99 -9.55 13.69 2.66
N ILE A 100 -10.10 12.49 2.55
CA ILE A 100 -11.53 12.29 2.29
C ILE A 100 -12.31 12.67 3.55
N PRO A 101 -13.29 13.61 3.47
CA PRO A 101 -14.14 13.95 4.58
C PRO A 101 -14.98 12.75 5.07
N LYS A 102 -15.22 12.65 6.38
CA LYS A 102 -16.07 11.60 6.97
C LYS A 102 -17.45 11.54 6.29
N ALA A 103 -18.07 12.70 6.01
CA ALA A 103 -19.35 12.79 5.33
C ALA A 103 -19.33 12.12 3.93
N SER A 104 -18.22 12.24 3.18
CA SER A 104 -18.07 11.59 1.88
C SER A 104 -17.98 10.07 1.99
N LEU A 105 -17.29 9.56 3.02
CA LEU A 105 -17.24 8.11 3.29
C LEU A 105 -18.62 7.56 3.65
N VAL A 106 -19.36 8.24 4.53
CA VAL A 106 -20.74 7.88 4.92
C VAL A 106 -21.66 7.91 3.71
N ARG A 107 -21.56 8.95 2.86
CA ARG A 107 -22.36 9.05 1.64
C ARG A 107 -22.01 7.92 0.64
N CYS A 108 -20.73 7.59 0.48
CA CYS A 108 -20.28 6.46 -0.35
C CYS A 108 -20.92 5.17 0.14
N HIS A 109 -20.78 4.85 1.41
CA HIS A 109 -21.34 3.66 2.03
C HIS A 109 -22.86 3.55 1.79
N ARG A 110 -23.63 4.58 2.17
CA ARG A 110 -25.09 4.58 2.03
C ARG A 110 -25.56 4.48 0.58
N THR A 111 -24.92 5.23 -0.32
CA THR A 111 -25.32 5.25 -1.73
C THR A 111 -24.96 3.96 -2.43
N ALA A 112 -23.77 3.40 -2.13
CA ALA A 112 -23.35 2.12 -2.69
C ALA A 112 -24.27 1.00 -2.20
N GLY A 113 -24.56 0.90 -0.90
CA GLY A 113 -25.47 -0.10 -0.35
C GLY A 113 -26.82 -0.14 -1.06
N ARG A 114 -27.44 1.03 -1.27
CA ARG A 114 -28.72 1.14 -1.98
C ARG A 114 -28.65 0.77 -3.48
N LYS A 115 -27.48 0.95 -4.11
CA LYS A 115 -27.32 0.68 -5.55
C LYS A 115 -26.94 -0.77 -5.88
N ILE A 116 -26.31 -1.49 -4.97
CA ILE A 116 -25.81 -2.86 -5.19
C ILE A 116 -26.95 -3.83 -5.58
N PRO A 117 -28.10 -3.88 -4.86
CA PRO A 117 -29.21 -4.77 -5.24
C PRO A 117 -29.68 -4.54 -6.69
N ALA A 118 -29.96 -3.29 -7.06
CA ALA A 118 -30.43 -2.95 -8.40
C ALA A 118 -29.37 -3.25 -9.50
N LEU A 119 -28.07 -3.22 -9.16
CA LEU A 119 -27.02 -3.64 -10.09
C LEU A 119 -26.97 -5.15 -10.26
N LEU A 120 -27.27 -5.91 -9.23
CA LEU A 120 -27.43 -7.36 -9.30
C LEU A 120 -28.67 -7.74 -10.13
N ASP A 121 -29.81 -7.08 -9.93
CA ASP A 121 -31.02 -7.25 -10.74
C ASP A 121 -30.74 -6.98 -12.23
N SER A 122 -29.99 -5.92 -12.49
CA SER A 122 -29.57 -5.57 -13.86
C SER A 122 -28.59 -6.57 -14.47
N LEU A 123 -27.70 -7.18 -13.66
CA LEU A 123 -26.80 -8.26 -14.13
C LEU A 123 -27.55 -9.55 -14.40
N GLU A 124 -28.58 -9.86 -13.61
CA GLU A 124 -29.45 -11.01 -13.76
C GLU A 124 -30.26 -10.91 -15.05
N SER A 125 -30.87 -9.75 -15.31
CA SER A 125 -31.68 -9.51 -16.49
C SER A 125 -30.86 -9.38 -17.78
N ASN A 126 -29.66 -8.80 -17.73
CA ASN A 126 -28.80 -8.55 -18.89
C ASN A 126 -27.33 -8.65 -18.49
N PRO A 127 -26.74 -9.86 -18.46
CA PRO A 127 -25.35 -10.07 -18.13
C PRO A 127 -24.42 -9.33 -19.10
N SER A 128 -23.65 -8.38 -18.59
CA SER A 128 -22.65 -7.67 -19.41
C SER A 128 -21.42 -7.28 -18.60
N THR A 129 -20.27 -7.26 -19.25
CA THR A 129 -19.00 -6.83 -18.67
C THR A 129 -19.08 -5.40 -18.10
N ARG A 130 -19.85 -4.51 -18.73
CA ARG A 130 -20.04 -3.14 -18.23
C ARG A 130 -20.80 -3.11 -16.91
N GLN A 131 -21.85 -3.91 -16.75
CA GLN A 131 -22.62 -4.05 -15.52
C GLN A 131 -21.78 -4.70 -14.42
N GLN A 132 -21.01 -5.74 -14.76
CA GLN A 132 -20.04 -6.38 -13.86
C GLN A 132 -19.06 -5.35 -13.27
N TRP A 133 -18.48 -4.50 -14.09
CA TRP A 133 -17.53 -3.48 -13.61
C TRP A 133 -18.18 -2.41 -12.76
N ARG A 134 -19.43 -2.05 -13.08
CA ARG A 134 -20.21 -1.16 -12.21
C ARG A 134 -20.45 -1.80 -10.85
N PHE A 135 -20.92 -3.04 -10.82
CA PHE A 135 -21.11 -3.80 -9.58
C PHE A 135 -19.81 -3.88 -8.77
N TYR A 136 -18.67 -4.22 -9.40
CA TYR A 136 -17.36 -4.22 -8.74
C TYR A 136 -17.02 -2.88 -8.10
N GLY A 137 -17.25 -1.79 -8.81
CA GLY A 137 -16.99 -0.46 -8.31
C GLY A 137 -17.83 -0.09 -7.09
N PHE A 138 -19.13 -0.38 -7.12
CA PHE A 138 -20.03 -0.09 -6.02
C PHE A 138 -19.78 -1.02 -4.82
N LEU A 139 -19.61 -2.33 -5.04
CA LEU A 139 -19.33 -3.29 -3.97
C LEU A 139 -18.00 -2.97 -3.27
N THR A 140 -16.94 -2.73 -4.02
CA THR A 140 -15.65 -2.38 -3.42
C THR A 140 -15.69 -1.01 -2.74
N GLY A 141 -16.43 -0.05 -3.27
CA GLY A 141 -16.68 1.25 -2.63
C GLY A 141 -17.39 1.10 -1.29
N TYR A 142 -18.42 0.27 -1.24
CA TYR A 142 -19.14 -0.08 -0.01
C TYR A 142 -18.20 -0.69 1.03
N LEU A 143 -17.56 -1.80 0.67
CA LEU A 143 -16.71 -2.56 1.58
C LEU A 143 -15.50 -1.77 2.08
N THR A 144 -14.81 -1.02 1.19
CA THR A 144 -13.63 -0.27 1.60
C THR A 144 -13.98 0.90 2.52
N SER A 145 -15.19 1.50 2.38
CA SER A 145 -15.64 2.62 3.22
C SER A 145 -15.85 2.25 4.68
N ILE A 146 -16.03 0.97 4.99
CA ILE A 146 -16.21 0.45 6.36
C ILE A 146 -15.00 -0.35 6.87
N SER A 147 -14.26 -0.99 5.97
CA SER A 147 -13.14 -1.87 6.37
C SER A 147 -11.77 -1.21 6.24
N GLY A 148 -11.60 -0.25 5.34
CA GLY A 148 -10.30 0.35 5.03
C GLY A 148 -9.27 -0.63 4.49
N HIS A 149 -9.66 -1.79 3.97
CA HIS A 149 -8.74 -2.77 3.43
C HIS A 149 -7.98 -2.30 2.19
N ARG A 150 -6.79 -2.86 1.97
CA ARG A 150 -6.00 -2.61 0.77
C ARG A 150 -6.67 -3.24 -0.45
N CYS A 151 -6.48 -2.64 -1.62
CA CYS A 151 -6.99 -3.16 -2.89
C CYS A 151 -6.64 -4.64 -3.11
N GLY A 152 -5.43 -5.08 -2.70
CA GLY A 152 -4.98 -6.46 -2.83
C GLY A 152 -5.82 -7.48 -2.05
N VAL A 153 -6.50 -7.08 -0.98
CA VAL A 153 -7.44 -7.96 -0.26
C VAL A 153 -8.61 -8.34 -1.17
N PHE A 154 -9.24 -7.34 -1.80
CA PHE A 154 -10.33 -7.60 -2.75
C PHE A 154 -9.86 -8.30 -4.02
N GLN A 155 -8.71 -7.91 -4.57
CA GLN A 155 -8.16 -8.51 -5.79
C GLN A 155 -7.85 -10.00 -5.67
N ASN A 156 -7.53 -10.46 -4.47
CA ASN A 156 -7.15 -11.85 -4.21
C ASN A 156 -8.27 -12.66 -3.54
N LEU A 157 -9.42 -12.05 -3.25
CA LEU A 157 -10.59 -12.75 -2.73
C LEU A 157 -11.02 -13.86 -3.70
N THR A 158 -11.05 -15.08 -3.22
CA THR A 158 -11.45 -16.26 -3.99
C THR A 158 -12.93 -16.59 -3.78
N ILE A 159 -13.48 -17.41 -4.68
CA ILE A 159 -14.84 -17.93 -4.56
C ILE A 159 -14.94 -18.84 -3.34
N GLN A 160 -13.96 -19.71 -3.17
CA GLN A 160 -13.88 -20.64 -2.06
C GLN A 160 -13.93 -19.90 -0.71
N GLU A 161 -13.15 -18.81 -0.54
CA GLU A 161 -13.17 -18.01 0.69
C GLU A 161 -14.56 -17.37 0.96
N VAL A 162 -15.32 -17.05 -0.10
CA VAL A 162 -16.70 -16.56 0.05
C VAL A 162 -17.66 -17.69 0.45
N GLU A 163 -17.53 -18.89 -0.13
CA GLU A 163 -18.36 -20.05 0.17
C GLU A 163 -18.10 -20.62 1.56
N GLU A 164 -16.86 -20.57 2.01
CA GLU A 164 -16.39 -20.99 3.34
C GLU A 164 -16.58 -19.92 4.43
N ALA A 165 -17.33 -18.84 4.16
CA ALA A 165 -17.56 -17.79 5.13
C ALA A 165 -18.11 -18.35 6.45
N SER A 166 -17.45 -18.01 7.57
CA SER A 166 -17.94 -18.34 8.92
C SER A 166 -19.23 -17.57 9.20
N ARG A 167 -20.20 -18.21 9.84
CA ARG A 167 -21.47 -17.57 10.19
C ARG A 167 -21.73 -17.65 11.70
N SER A 168 -22.43 -16.64 12.22
CA SER A 168 -22.93 -16.71 13.59
C SER A 168 -24.08 -17.72 13.73
N PRO A 169 -24.36 -18.27 14.94
CA PRO A 169 -25.42 -19.25 15.14
C PRO A 169 -26.81 -18.75 14.68
N ASP A 170 -27.08 -17.47 14.83
CA ASP A 170 -28.32 -16.80 14.44
C ASP A 170 -28.33 -16.34 12.96
N GLU A 171 -27.26 -16.62 12.21
CA GLU A 171 -27.06 -16.18 10.82
C GLU A 171 -27.17 -14.67 10.60
N SER A 172 -27.01 -13.86 11.63
CA SER A 172 -27.03 -12.40 11.53
C SER A 172 -25.72 -11.81 11.02
N ALA A 173 -24.60 -12.53 11.21
CA ALA A 173 -23.25 -12.10 10.82
C ALA A 173 -22.50 -13.18 10.08
N TYR A 174 -21.75 -12.77 9.07
CA TYR A 174 -20.86 -13.59 8.24
C TYR A 174 -19.47 -12.99 8.21
N VAL A 175 -18.45 -13.83 8.25
CA VAL A 175 -17.04 -13.40 8.15
C VAL A 175 -16.34 -14.16 7.05
N ILE A 176 -15.89 -13.43 6.03
CA ILE A 176 -15.04 -13.96 4.98
C ILE A 176 -13.58 -13.73 5.37
N ASN A 177 -12.79 -14.80 5.44
CA ASN A 177 -11.38 -14.76 5.78
C ASN A 177 -10.54 -14.82 4.50
N ILE A 178 -9.81 -13.75 4.19
CA ILE A 178 -9.00 -13.63 2.97
C ILE A 178 -7.54 -13.85 3.35
N THR A 179 -6.98 -14.96 2.89
CA THR A 179 -5.65 -15.42 3.26
C THR A 179 -4.54 -14.82 2.39
N THR A 180 -4.83 -14.55 1.12
CA THR A 180 -3.82 -14.08 0.17
C THR A 180 -3.75 -12.56 0.13
N HIS A 181 -2.99 -11.95 1.07
CA HIS A 181 -2.72 -10.51 1.05
C HIS A 181 -1.33 -10.18 1.61
N LYS A 182 -0.88 -8.92 1.39
CA LYS A 182 0.49 -8.46 1.65
C LYS A 182 1.00 -8.70 3.07
N THR A 183 0.14 -8.66 4.06
CA THR A 183 0.50 -8.71 5.49
C THR A 183 -0.06 -9.93 6.21
N ASN A 184 -0.53 -10.95 5.51
CA ASN A 184 -1.09 -12.17 6.10
C ASN A 184 -0.12 -12.84 7.08
N ARG A 185 1.16 -12.96 6.71
CA ARG A 185 2.18 -13.57 7.58
C ARG A 185 2.32 -12.90 8.95
N ALA A 186 2.05 -11.60 9.04
CA ALA A 186 2.21 -10.82 10.27
C ALA A 186 0.91 -10.63 11.05
N PHE A 187 -0.25 -10.61 10.38
CA PHE A 187 -1.53 -10.26 10.99
C PHE A 187 -2.64 -11.31 10.77
N GLY A 188 -2.32 -12.44 10.14
CA GLY A 188 -3.32 -13.44 9.77
C GLY A 188 -4.21 -12.98 8.60
N ALA A 189 -5.31 -13.72 8.37
CA ALA A 189 -6.25 -13.42 7.31
C ALA A 189 -6.92 -12.04 7.47
N ALA A 190 -7.15 -11.36 6.36
CA ALA A 190 -7.98 -10.15 6.36
C ALA A 190 -9.45 -10.56 6.42
N GLN A 191 -10.23 -9.90 7.26
CA GLN A 191 -11.61 -10.27 7.52
C GLN A 191 -12.58 -9.25 6.92
N LEU A 192 -13.58 -9.75 6.19
CA LEU A 192 -14.76 -8.98 5.83
C LEU A 192 -15.91 -9.43 6.72
N SER A 193 -16.32 -8.59 7.65
CA SER A 193 -17.51 -8.81 8.48
C SER A 193 -18.72 -8.25 7.74
N LEU A 194 -19.72 -9.09 7.52
CA LEU A 194 -20.89 -8.81 6.69
C LEU A 194 -22.16 -9.18 7.47
N ASN A 195 -23.22 -8.42 7.29
CA ASN A 195 -24.54 -8.84 7.71
C ASN A 195 -25.17 -9.79 6.67
N ARG A 196 -26.36 -10.31 6.96
CA ARG A 196 -27.08 -11.27 6.10
C ARG A 196 -27.37 -10.70 4.70
N GLU A 197 -27.81 -9.44 4.63
CA GLU A 197 -28.09 -8.78 3.35
C GLU A 197 -26.82 -8.62 2.52
N GLU A 198 -25.75 -8.12 3.13
CA GLU A 198 -24.46 -7.93 2.48
C GLU A 198 -23.89 -9.25 1.95
N TYR A 199 -23.95 -10.31 2.74
CA TYR A 199 -23.51 -11.64 2.30
C TYR A 199 -24.40 -12.18 1.16
N SER A 200 -25.69 -11.87 1.13
CA SER A 200 -26.57 -12.24 0.02
C SER A 200 -26.14 -11.64 -1.30
N TRP A 201 -25.53 -10.44 -1.32
CA TRP A 201 -24.99 -9.83 -2.55
C TRP A 201 -23.85 -10.67 -3.15
N PHE A 202 -22.99 -11.23 -2.30
CA PHE A 202 -21.92 -12.14 -2.75
C PHE A 202 -22.51 -13.42 -3.33
N ARG A 203 -23.46 -14.03 -2.65
CA ARG A 203 -24.11 -15.28 -3.09
C ARG A 203 -24.86 -15.09 -4.41
N ARG A 204 -25.60 -14.00 -4.56
CA ARG A 204 -26.28 -13.66 -5.83
C ARG A 204 -25.27 -13.50 -6.97
N PHE A 205 -24.19 -12.77 -6.74
CA PHE A 205 -23.17 -12.60 -7.78
C PHE A 205 -22.49 -13.92 -8.14
N LEU A 206 -22.23 -14.80 -7.18
CA LEU A 206 -21.70 -16.14 -7.46
C LEU A 206 -22.63 -16.98 -8.34
N ALA A 207 -23.94 -16.87 -8.17
CA ALA A 207 -24.92 -17.56 -9.02
C ALA A 207 -24.93 -17.00 -10.46
N LEU A 208 -24.72 -15.69 -10.63
CA LEU A 208 -24.76 -15.00 -11.92
C LEU A 208 -23.46 -15.10 -12.73
N ARG A 209 -22.33 -15.36 -12.07
CA ARG A 209 -21.00 -15.23 -12.66
C ARG A 209 -20.75 -16.11 -13.88
N ALA A 210 -21.36 -17.28 -13.93
CA ALA A 210 -21.20 -18.23 -15.04
C ALA A 210 -21.67 -17.65 -16.38
N GLY A 211 -22.67 -16.75 -16.36
CA GLY A 211 -23.15 -16.02 -17.52
C GLY A 211 -22.25 -14.87 -17.99
N LEU A 212 -21.18 -14.56 -17.27
CA LEU A 212 -20.25 -13.49 -17.61
C LEU A 212 -18.98 -14.04 -18.26
N PRO A 213 -18.37 -13.32 -19.22
CA PRO A 213 -17.13 -13.74 -19.87
C PRO A 213 -16.02 -14.06 -18.85
N GLY A 214 -15.48 -15.27 -18.89
CA GLY A 214 -14.45 -15.77 -17.96
C GLY A 214 -14.98 -16.23 -16.60
N GLY A 215 -16.27 -16.04 -16.32
CA GLY A 215 -16.84 -16.29 -15.01
C GLY A 215 -16.87 -17.77 -14.62
N SER A 216 -17.18 -18.69 -15.51
CA SER A 216 -17.21 -20.14 -15.25
C SER A 216 -15.84 -20.72 -14.84
N GLN A 217 -14.75 -20.13 -15.34
CA GLN A 217 -13.38 -20.61 -15.13
C GLN A 217 -12.63 -19.86 -14.03
N ALA A 218 -13.10 -18.67 -13.65
CA ALA A 218 -12.41 -17.84 -12.67
C ALA A 218 -12.48 -18.45 -11.26
N THR A 219 -11.36 -18.47 -10.54
CA THR A 219 -11.26 -18.83 -9.12
C THR A 219 -11.42 -17.62 -8.19
N TYR A 220 -11.23 -16.41 -8.72
CA TYR A 220 -11.36 -15.18 -7.97
C TYR A 220 -12.79 -14.62 -8.01
N PHE A 221 -13.22 -13.99 -6.94
CA PHE A 221 -14.52 -13.31 -6.89
C PHE A 221 -14.55 -12.11 -7.87
N PHE A 222 -13.50 -11.28 -7.85
CA PHE A 222 -13.32 -10.17 -8.78
C PHE A 222 -12.44 -10.62 -9.97
N PHE A 223 -13.04 -11.05 -11.04
CA PHE A 223 -12.36 -11.62 -12.21
C PHE A 223 -12.49 -10.75 -13.46
N THR A 224 -11.66 -11.04 -14.45
CA THR A 224 -11.70 -10.46 -15.81
C THR A 224 -12.27 -11.47 -16.82
N SER A 225 -12.54 -11.01 -18.05
CA SER A 225 -12.97 -11.88 -19.14
C SER A 225 -11.99 -13.02 -19.49
N ARG A 226 -10.75 -12.95 -18.98
CA ARG A 226 -9.72 -14.00 -19.11
C ARG A 226 -9.61 -14.88 -17.86
N ALA A 227 -10.63 -14.93 -17.03
CA ALA A 227 -10.65 -15.66 -15.77
C ALA A 227 -9.52 -15.29 -14.77
N SER A 228 -8.78 -14.23 -15.01
CA SER A 228 -7.69 -13.74 -14.13
C SER A 228 -8.22 -12.75 -13.08
N PRO A 229 -7.50 -12.54 -11.96
CA PRO A 229 -7.92 -11.58 -10.94
C PRO A 229 -7.98 -10.16 -11.50
N CYS A 230 -9.01 -9.41 -11.13
CA CYS A 230 -9.21 -8.03 -11.57
C CYS A 230 -8.24 -7.06 -10.90
N ARG A 231 -7.13 -6.74 -11.56
CA ARG A 231 -6.10 -5.81 -11.04
C ARG A 231 -6.50 -4.33 -11.16
N THR A 232 -7.58 -4.01 -11.85
CA THR A 232 -8.03 -2.64 -12.13
C THR A 232 -9.17 -2.16 -11.23
N LEU A 233 -9.41 -2.78 -10.08
CA LEU A 233 -10.50 -2.43 -9.16
C LEU A 233 -10.50 -0.94 -8.74
N ASN A 234 -9.34 -0.31 -8.60
CA ASN A 234 -9.25 1.14 -8.34
C ASN A 234 -9.99 1.96 -9.40
N LYS A 235 -9.89 1.60 -10.68
CA LYS A 235 -10.57 2.31 -11.78
C LYS A 235 -12.09 2.21 -11.64
N TYR A 236 -12.60 1.03 -11.30
CA TYR A 236 -14.03 0.81 -11.14
C TYR A 236 -14.57 1.47 -9.89
N PHE A 237 -13.84 1.40 -8.77
CA PHE A 237 -14.16 2.16 -7.56
C PHE A 237 -14.25 3.66 -7.82
N GLN A 238 -13.25 4.24 -8.49
CA GLN A 238 -13.26 5.67 -8.84
C GLN A 238 -14.42 6.06 -9.75
N SER A 239 -14.78 5.19 -10.71
CA SER A 239 -15.95 5.41 -11.56
C SER A 239 -17.26 5.40 -10.75
N ALA A 240 -17.42 4.45 -9.83
CA ALA A 240 -18.56 4.40 -8.92
C ALA A 240 -18.61 5.63 -8.00
N TRP A 241 -17.46 6.01 -7.42
CA TRP A 241 -17.31 7.20 -6.56
C TRP A 241 -17.81 8.48 -7.26
N LEU A 242 -17.35 8.70 -8.48
CA LEU A 242 -17.79 9.85 -9.29
C LEU A 242 -19.29 9.79 -9.64
N SER A 243 -19.82 8.58 -9.96
CA SER A 243 -21.24 8.41 -10.28
C SER A 243 -22.17 8.62 -9.05
N MET A 244 -21.62 8.55 -7.84
CA MET A 244 -22.30 8.92 -6.60
C MET A 244 -22.28 10.45 -6.32
N GLY A 245 -21.69 11.25 -7.22
CA GLY A 245 -21.53 12.70 -7.07
C GLY A 245 -20.54 13.08 -5.96
N LEU A 246 -19.54 12.22 -5.70
CA LEU A 246 -18.51 12.45 -4.70
C LEU A 246 -17.28 13.12 -5.34
N PRO A 247 -16.64 14.09 -4.66
CA PRO A 247 -15.51 14.82 -5.22
C PRO A 247 -14.23 14.00 -5.26
N GLY A 248 -13.37 14.30 -6.24
CA GLY A 248 -12.04 13.70 -6.38
C GLY A 248 -12.06 12.31 -7.02
N LYS A 249 -10.90 11.67 -7.03
CA LYS A 249 -10.69 10.30 -7.54
C LYS A 249 -9.86 9.51 -6.52
N PRO A 250 -10.42 9.15 -5.37
CA PRO A 250 -9.68 8.47 -4.32
C PRO A 250 -9.29 7.05 -4.74
N THR A 251 -8.19 6.58 -4.15
CA THR A 251 -7.78 5.18 -4.20
C THR A 251 -8.17 4.46 -2.91
N PHE A 252 -8.10 3.13 -2.88
CA PHE A 252 -8.24 2.36 -1.64
C PHE A 252 -7.27 2.84 -0.54
N THR A 253 -6.07 3.28 -0.92
CA THR A 253 -5.10 3.84 0.03
C THR A 253 -5.56 5.18 0.60
N ASP A 254 -6.22 6.02 -0.18
CA ASP A 254 -6.76 7.30 0.31
C ASP A 254 -7.92 7.06 1.28
N VAL A 255 -8.82 6.12 0.99
CA VAL A 255 -9.90 5.70 1.92
C VAL A 255 -9.30 5.15 3.22
N ARG A 256 -8.32 4.25 3.14
CA ARG A 256 -7.61 3.71 4.30
C ARG A 256 -6.96 4.81 5.14
N THR A 257 -6.32 5.79 4.48
CA THR A 257 -5.73 6.97 5.14
C THR A 257 -6.79 7.79 5.87
N ALA A 258 -7.94 8.00 5.23
CA ALA A 258 -9.05 8.74 5.82
C ALA A 258 -9.61 8.02 7.07
N ILE A 259 -9.90 6.73 6.98
CA ILE A 259 -10.40 5.93 8.11
C ILE A 259 -9.40 5.95 9.27
N ALA A 260 -8.11 5.71 9.01
CA ALA A 260 -7.07 5.74 10.04
C ALA A 260 -6.94 7.12 10.69
N THR A 261 -7.05 8.20 9.91
CA THR A 261 -7.00 9.59 10.41
C THR A 261 -8.23 9.92 11.24
N HIS A 262 -9.43 9.56 10.77
CA HIS A 262 -10.67 9.79 11.51
C HIS A 262 -10.71 8.97 12.81
N ALA A 263 -10.25 7.71 12.78
CA ALA A 263 -10.14 6.88 13.98
C ALA A 263 -9.16 7.49 14.99
N LYS A 264 -7.99 8.00 14.53
CA LYS A 264 -7.02 8.69 15.39
C LYS A 264 -7.62 9.91 16.08
N ASN A 265 -8.51 10.61 15.41
CA ASN A 265 -9.12 11.86 15.90
C ASN A 265 -10.38 11.66 16.73
N ALA A 266 -11.01 10.46 16.70
CA ALA A 266 -12.33 10.24 17.30
C ALA A 266 -12.36 9.09 18.32
N HIS A 267 -11.37 8.19 18.33
CA HIS A 267 -11.44 6.97 19.15
C HIS A 267 -10.33 6.89 20.19
N SER A 268 -10.63 6.13 21.26
CA SER A 268 -9.66 5.74 22.29
C SER A 268 -8.45 5.00 21.72
N SER A 269 -7.36 4.89 22.46
CA SER A 269 -6.19 4.11 22.05
C SER A 269 -6.52 2.62 21.83
N GLU A 270 -7.44 2.08 22.63
CA GLU A 270 -7.88 0.70 22.53
C GLU A 270 -8.70 0.47 21.24
N ASP A 271 -9.70 1.32 20.97
CA ASP A 271 -10.51 1.22 19.75
C ASP A 271 -9.66 1.42 18.50
N ARG A 272 -8.70 2.35 18.55
CA ARG A 272 -7.72 2.52 17.45
C ARG A 272 -6.89 1.27 17.20
N ARG A 273 -6.53 0.53 18.26
CA ARG A 273 -5.83 -0.74 18.11
C ARG A 273 -6.71 -1.78 17.40
N LYS A 274 -7.98 -1.90 17.81
CA LYS A 274 -8.97 -2.79 17.16
C LYS A 274 -9.15 -2.44 15.67
N VAL A 275 -9.34 -1.15 15.35
CA VAL A 275 -9.44 -0.66 13.96
C VAL A 275 -8.16 -0.98 13.17
N ALA A 276 -6.98 -0.75 13.73
CA ALA A 276 -5.72 -1.04 13.06
C ALA A 276 -5.53 -2.54 12.79
N GLN A 277 -5.84 -3.39 13.76
CA GLN A 277 -5.81 -4.84 13.61
C GLN A 277 -6.76 -5.32 12.51
N PHE A 278 -8.01 -4.83 12.50
CA PHE A 278 -8.98 -5.14 11.46
C PHE A 278 -8.48 -4.73 10.06
N MET A 279 -7.77 -3.62 9.97
CA MET A 279 -7.09 -3.17 8.74
C MET A 279 -5.79 -3.94 8.43
N CYS A 280 -5.44 -5.01 9.16
CA CYS A 280 -4.21 -5.79 9.03
C CYS A 280 -2.93 -4.93 9.11
N HIS A 281 -2.79 -4.13 10.18
CA HIS A 281 -1.57 -3.42 10.59
C HIS A 281 -1.63 -3.05 12.07
N ASP A 282 -0.47 -2.73 12.65
CA ASP A 282 -0.38 -2.20 14.01
C ASP A 282 -0.63 -0.69 14.05
N THR A 283 -0.81 -0.14 15.26
CA THR A 283 -1.02 1.30 15.45
C THR A 283 0.19 2.13 15.08
N SER A 284 1.42 1.62 15.24
CA SER A 284 2.64 2.31 14.86
C SER A 284 2.73 2.47 13.34
N THR A 285 2.38 1.44 12.59
CA THR A 285 2.24 1.49 11.12
C THR A 285 1.12 2.44 10.71
N SER A 286 -0.01 2.43 11.43
CA SER A 286 -1.11 3.37 11.20
C SER A 286 -0.64 4.81 11.35
N ASP A 287 -0.01 5.14 12.47
CA ASP A 287 0.45 6.49 12.78
C ASP A 287 1.56 6.98 11.85
N LYS A 288 2.44 6.08 11.42
CA LYS A 288 3.54 6.41 10.51
C LYS A 288 3.08 6.71 9.08
N PHE A 289 2.16 5.92 8.53
CA PHE A 289 1.89 5.92 7.10
C PHE A 289 0.48 6.38 6.70
N TYR A 290 -0.50 6.25 7.58
CA TYR A 290 -1.91 6.48 7.27
C TYR A 290 -2.52 7.60 8.12
N ALA A 291 -2.41 7.54 9.44
CA ALA A 291 -2.96 8.56 10.30
C ALA A 291 -2.16 9.87 10.18
N LEU A 292 -2.81 10.89 9.64
CA LEU A 292 -2.22 12.21 9.43
C LEU A 292 -2.10 12.99 10.75
N HIS A 293 -2.11 14.30 10.71
CA HIS A 293 -1.94 15.12 11.91
C HIS A 293 -3.09 14.97 12.92
N LEU A 294 -2.82 15.37 14.15
CA LEU A 294 -3.86 15.48 15.18
C LEU A 294 -4.81 16.62 14.83
N GLY A 295 -6.11 16.40 15.09
CA GLY A 295 -7.08 17.47 15.08
C GLY A 295 -6.79 18.49 16.20
N PRO A 296 -7.29 19.75 16.09
CA PRO A 296 -7.06 20.80 17.09
C PRO A 296 -7.48 20.41 18.51
N LEU A 297 -8.57 19.67 18.66
CA LEU A 297 -9.05 19.21 19.97
C LEU A 297 -8.07 18.25 20.64
N GLN A 298 -7.52 17.30 19.90
CA GLN A 298 -6.53 16.35 20.44
C GLN A 298 -5.17 16.99 20.70
N ALA A 299 -4.77 17.97 19.88
CA ALA A 299 -3.58 18.75 20.13
C ALA A 299 -3.72 19.53 21.46
N ARG A 300 -4.91 20.11 21.73
CA ARG A 300 -5.25 20.78 22.99
C ARG A 300 -5.25 19.82 24.18
N GLU A 301 -5.83 18.62 24.02
CA GLU A 301 -5.83 17.60 25.06
C GLU A 301 -4.40 17.18 25.45
N ARG A 302 -3.52 16.95 24.46
CA ARG A 302 -2.12 16.63 24.71
C ARG A 302 -1.38 17.77 25.40
N ARG A 303 -1.64 19.01 25.01
CA ARG A 303 -1.07 20.17 25.70
C ARG A 303 -1.44 20.19 27.19
N ARG A 304 -2.70 19.92 27.54
CA ARG A 304 -3.14 19.81 28.94
C ARG A 304 -2.45 18.70 29.73
N LEU A 305 -2.02 17.59 29.07
CA LEU A 305 -1.23 16.56 29.72
C LEU A 305 0.16 17.07 30.10
N PHE A 306 0.81 17.85 29.22
CA PHE A 306 2.10 18.49 29.54
C PHE A 306 1.93 19.54 30.63
N GLU A 307 0.89 20.37 30.58
CA GLU A 307 0.60 21.38 31.60
C GLU A 307 0.42 20.74 32.99
N ARG A 308 -0.29 19.59 33.07
CA ARG A 308 -0.44 18.86 34.36
C ARG A 308 0.89 18.29 34.85
N ALA A 309 1.69 17.70 33.99
CA ALA A 309 3.00 17.15 34.39
C ALA A 309 3.95 18.22 34.96
N LEU A 310 3.84 19.45 34.48
CA LEU A 310 4.65 20.57 35.03
C LEU A 310 4.12 21.04 36.40
N VAL A 311 2.83 21.00 36.64
CA VAL A 311 2.21 21.40 37.93
C VAL A 311 2.48 20.35 39.02
N GLU A 312 2.48 19.06 38.71
CA GLU A 312 2.77 17.99 39.66
C GLU A 312 4.23 18.07 40.20
N GLU A 313 5.19 18.59 39.41
CA GLU A 313 6.55 18.83 39.86
C GLU A 313 6.68 20.04 40.83
N GLU A 314 5.86 21.09 40.64
CA GLU A 314 5.87 22.27 41.52
C GLU A 314 5.26 21.96 42.90
N GLU A 315 4.27 21.06 43.01
CA GLU A 315 3.68 20.67 44.30
C GLU A 315 4.60 19.75 45.12
N GLU A 316 5.54 19.01 44.51
CA GLU A 316 6.56 18.22 45.24
C GLU A 316 7.70 19.10 45.76
N GLU A 317 8.07 20.24 45.13
CA GLU A 317 9.10 21.14 45.61
C GLU A 317 8.64 22.02 46.77
N ASP A 318 7.37 22.45 46.81
CA ASP A 318 6.81 23.28 47.88
C ASP A 318 6.44 22.50 49.17
N GLY A 319 6.40 21.16 49.10
CA GLY A 319 6.06 20.28 50.22
C GLY A 319 7.23 19.87 51.14
N GLU A 320 8.49 20.13 50.76
CA GLU A 320 9.69 19.64 51.46
C GLU A 320 10.27 20.60 52.52
N ALA A 321 9.58 21.70 52.81
CA ALA A 321 10.06 22.73 53.79
C ALA A 321 9.50 22.62 55.21
N ALA A 322 8.84 21.51 55.62
CA ALA A 322 8.40 21.29 57.00
C ALA A 322 8.90 19.92 57.52
N GLY A 323 9.97 19.96 58.32
CA GLY A 323 10.73 18.83 58.81
C GLY A 323 9.99 17.76 59.56
N THR A 324 10.46 16.52 59.43
CA THR A 324 10.62 15.57 60.55
C THR A 324 11.47 14.38 60.09
N GLU A 325 12.24 13.85 61.04
CA GLU A 325 13.29 12.86 60.98
C GLU A 325 13.02 11.59 60.11
N SER A 326 14.05 11.18 59.37
CA SER A 326 14.08 9.99 58.52
C SER A 326 14.30 8.68 59.33
N PRO A 327 13.55 7.61 59.04
CA PRO A 327 14.02 6.27 59.36
C PRO A 327 14.89 5.68 58.23
N PRO A 328 15.79 4.72 58.53
CA PRO A 328 16.89 4.31 57.65
C PRO A 328 16.46 3.62 56.37
N ARG A 329 17.02 4.01 55.24
CA ARG A 329 16.87 3.44 53.92
C ARG A 329 17.29 1.94 53.89
N LYS A 330 16.31 1.06 53.71
CA LYS A 330 16.57 -0.30 53.23
C LYS A 330 16.86 -0.25 51.72
N GLY A 331 18.01 -0.84 51.35
CA GLY A 331 18.55 -0.87 50.01
C GLY A 331 17.55 -1.38 48.97
N ARG A 332 17.25 -0.56 47.97
CA ARG A 332 16.46 -0.90 46.77
C ARG A 332 17.32 -1.74 45.84
N LYS A 333 17.05 -3.07 45.81
CA LYS A 333 17.58 -3.95 44.76
C LYS A 333 17.15 -3.42 43.40
N ARG A 334 18.13 -3.09 42.57
CA ARG A 334 18.00 -2.76 41.18
C ARG A 334 17.42 -3.97 40.46
N THR A 335 16.15 -3.95 40.15
CA THR A 335 15.55 -4.90 39.20
C THR A 335 16.05 -4.56 37.82
N GLU A 336 16.90 -5.38 37.26
CA GLU A 336 17.27 -5.35 35.86
C GLU A 336 15.99 -5.56 35.03
N THR A 337 15.59 -4.50 34.35
CA THR A 337 14.57 -4.60 33.30
C THR A 337 15.16 -5.46 32.19
N SER A 338 14.66 -6.68 32.09
CA SER A 338 14.95 -7.59 30.99
C SER A 338 14.59 -6.90 29.68
N VAL A 339 15.61 -6.58 28.91
CA VAL A 339 15.48 -6.18 27.50
C VAL A 339 14.88 -7.38 26.78
N SER A 340 13.65 -7.25 26.31
CA SER A 340 13.02 -8.23 25.42
C SER A 340 13.94 -8.56 24.25
N PRO A 341 14.14 -9.84 23.94
CA PRO A 341 15.01 -10.23 22.85
C PRO A 341 14.43 -9.70 21.55
N LEU A 342 15.23 -8.92 20.84
CA LEU A 342 15.05 -8.61 19.42
C LEU A 342 14.72 -9.91 18.69
N VAL A 343 13.48 -10.04 18.23
CA VAL A 343 13.10 -11.10 17.30
C VAL A 343 13.94 -10.90 16.05
N LYS A 344 15.00 -11.68 15.94
CA LYS A 344 15.74 -11.87 14.69
C LYS A 344 14.77 -12.51 13.71
N ILE A 345 14.19 -11.68 12.82
CA ILE A 345 13.46 -12.17 11.66
C ILE A 345 14.53 -12.73 10.73
N THR A 346 14.81 -14.00 10.86
CA THR A 346 15.57 -14.77 9.87
C THR A 346 14.70 -14.89 8.62
N PHE A 347 14.94 -14.03 7.64
CA PHE A 347 14.49 -14.25 6.29
C PHE A 347 15.28 -15.43 5.71
N SER A 348 14.70 -16.62 5.77
CA SER A 348 15.12 -17.74 4.95
C SER A 348 14.68 -17.43 3.50
N LEU A 349 15.52 -16.71 2.76
CA LEU A 349 15.43 -16.58 1.32
C LEU A 349 16.28 -17.71 0.72
N ALA A 350 15.65 -18.84 0.39
CA ALA A 350 16.18 -19.75 -0.61
C ALA A 350 16.15 -19.05 -1.98
N TRP A 351 17.14 -18.23 -2.23
CA TRP A 351 17.43 -17.66 -3.55
C TRP A 351 18.39 -18.58 -4.24
N THR A 352 17.90 -19.44 -5.12
CA THR A 352 18.76 -20.16 -6.05
C THR A 352 19.32 -19.18 -7.09
N ALA A 353 20.59 -19.32 -7.43
CA ALA A 353 21.35 -18.43 -8.33
C ALA A 353 20.70 -18.24 -9.72
N GLU A 354 19.83 -19.14 -10.14
CA GLU A 354 19.09 -19.07 -11.41
C GLU A 354 18.02 -17.96 -11.47
N ARG A 355 17.52 -17.44 -10.34
CA ARG A 355 16.53 -16.35 -10.35
C ARG A 355 17.14 -14.95 -10.37
N VAL A 356 18.43 -14.81 -10.17
CA VAL A 356 19.13 -13.51 -10.29
C VAL A 356 19.26 -13.08 -11.75
N ALA A 357 19.25 -14.02 -12.69
CA ALA A 357 19.37 -13.76 -14.13
C ALA A 357 18.05 -13.27 -14.78
N LEU A 358 16.88 -13.41 -14.12
CA LEU A 358 15.56 -13.13 -14.71
C LEU A 358 14.78 -12.00 -14.02
N ALA A 359 15.40 -11.23 -13.12
CA ALA A 359 14.78 -9.99 -12.65
C ALA A 359 14.89 -8.93 -13.76
N ASN A 360 13.89 -8.84 -14.62
CA ASN A 360 13.69 -7.76 -15.58
C ASN A 360 13.78 -6.41 -14.86
N CYS A 361 14.95 -5.79 -14.96
CA CYS A 361 15.15 -4.41 -14.54
C CYS A 361 14.39 -3.51 -15.53
N PRO A 362 13.43 -2.68 -15.11
CA PRO A 362 12.71 -1.77 -16.01
C PRO A 362 13.62 -0.78 -16.77
N LEU A 363 14.88 -0.67 -16.39
CA LEU A 363 15.90 0.15 -17.06
C LEU A 363 16.49 -0.49 -18.33
N CYS A 364 16.15 -1.74 -18.65
CA CYS A 364 16.65 -2.42 -19.86
C CYS A 364 15.69 -2.30 -21.06
N VAL A 365 14.50 -1.74 -20.89
CA VAL A 365 13.49 -1.61 -21.96
C VAL A 365 13.19 -0.14 -22.18
N SER A 366 14.09 0.60 -22.76
CA SER A 366 13.81 1.85 -23.53
C SER A 366 15.12 2.46 -24.04
N PHE A 367 15.67 1.90 -25.11
CA PHE A 367 16.40 2.68 -26.11
C PHE A 367 16.01 2.16 -27.50
N PRO A 368 15.54 3.05 -28.43
CA PRO A 368 15.20 2.67 -29.79
C PRO A 368 16.48 2.57 -30.61
N GLY A 369 16.62 1.48 -31.33
CA GLY A 369 17.74 1.30 -32.24
C GLY A 369 17.63 0.01 -33.03
N GLY A 370 16.99 0.05 -34.19
CA GLY A 370 17.42 -0.69 -35.38
C GLY A 370 16.78 -2.06 -35.64
N ASN A 371 15.93 -2.04 -36.69
CA ASN A 371 15.66 -3.06 -37.70
C ASN A 371 14.75 -4.25 -37.41
N GLN A 372 13.57 -4.14 -37.97
CA GLN A 372 12.95 -4.78 -39.16
C GLN A 372 12.49 -6.23 -39.03
N GLN A 373 11.21 -6.33 -39.42
CA GLN A 373 10.52 -7.52 -40.01
C GLN A 373 9.94 -8.51 -38.97
N GLU A 374 8.68 -8.88 -38.95
CA GLU A 374 7.64 -9.12 -39.95
C GLU A 374 6.24 -9.15 -39.31
N ASP A 375 5.29 -8.61 -40.06
CA ASP A 375 3.95 -9.04 -40.42
C ASP A 375 2.90 -9.48 -39.36
N ALA A 376 1.80 -8.78 -39.32
CA ALA A 376 0.51 -9.10 -39.94
C ALA A 376 -0.66 -8.32 -39.30
N ALA A 377 -1.25 -7.50 -40.12
CA ALA A 377 -2.68 -7.24 -40.28
C ALA A 377 -3.53 -6.84 -39.06
N MET A 378 -3.88 -5.54 -38.98
CA MET A 378 -5.25 -5.06 -38.72
C MET A 378 -5.43 -3.67 -39.33
N ALA A 379 -6.46 -3.55 -40.18
CA ALA A 379 -6.83 -2.37 -40.95
C ALA A 379 -7.30 -1.19 -40.09
N PRO A 380 -7.07 0.06 -40.53
CA PRO A 380 -7.58 1.24 -39.85
C PRO A 380 -8.96 1.63 -40.37
N CYS A 381 -9.86 1.98 -39.46
CA CYS A 381 -11.08 2.73 -39.79
C CYS A 381 -10.74 4.16 -40.21
N GLN A 382 -11.18 4.53 -41.36
CA GLN A 382 -11.08 5.87 -41.95
C GLN A 382 -11.95 6.85 -41.16
N GLY A 383 -11.39 7.97 -40.77
CA GLY A 383 -12.08 9.16 -40.27
C GLY A 383 -12.00 10.23 -41.32
N GLU A 384 -13.15 10.76 -41.71
CA GLU A 384 -13.35 11.82 -42.66
C GLU A 384 -12.71 13.14 -42.20
N LYS A 385 -12.13 13.86 -43.16
CA LYS A 385 -11.67 15.26 -43.03
C LYS A 385 -12.79 16.25 -43.33
N PRO A 386 -12.92 17.36 -42.61
CA PRO A 386 -13.87 18.42 -42.98
C PRO A 386 -13.29 19.31 -44.08
N GLY A 387 -14.14 19.55 -45.07
CA GLY A 387 -13.89 20.40 -46.21
C GLY A 387 -13.94 21.89 -45.89
N ARG A 388 -13.21 22.64 -46.69
CA ARG A 388 -13.04 24.08 -46.69
C ARG A 388 -14.34 24.85 -47.03
N SER A 389 -14.48 25.98 -46.33
CA SER A 389 -15.33 27.12 -46.64
C SER A 389 -15.06 27.75 -48.04
N PRO A 390 -16.04 28.43 -48.63
CA PRO A 390 -15.76 29.78 -49.06
C PRO A 390 -16.81 30.85 -48.65
N ALA A 391 -16.35 32.04 -48.73
CA ALA A 391 -16.77 33.31 -48.23
C ALA A 391 -18.04 33.95 -48.87
N ARG A 392 -18.56 34.98 -48.11
CA ARG A 392 -19.29 36.18 -48.50
C ARG A 392 -20.77 36.04 -48.94
N THR A 393 -21.68 36.72 -48.29
CA THR A 393 -21.99 38.14 -48.52
C THR A 393 -23.07 38.68 -47.58
N ASN A 394 -22.96 39.95 -47.28
CA ASN A 394 -23.91 40.88 -46.69
C ASN A 394 -25.40 40.77 -47.11
N ARG A 395 -26.33 40.92 -46.10
CA ARG A 395 -27.24 42.13 -46.05
C ARG A 395 -28.27 41.95 -44.91
N ARG A 396 -28.30 42.98 -44.11
CA ARG A 396 -29.41 43.66 -43.43
C ARG A 396 -30.83 43.08 -43.62
N LEU A 397 -31.44 42.78 -42.52
CA LEU A 397 -32.50 43.57 -41.86
C LEU A 397 -32.59 43.08 -40.45
#